data_a0711987b9615e6d27ab08fe2078cf74
#
_entry.id   a0711987b9615e6d27ab08fe2078cf74
#
_cell.length_a   1.000
_cell.length_b   1.000
_cell.length_c   1.000
_cell.angle_alpha   90.00
_cell.angle_beta   90.00
_cell.angle_gamma   90.00
#
_symmetry.space_group_name_H-M   'P 1'
#
loop_
_entity.id
_entity.type
_entity.pdbx_description
1 polymer ?
#
loop_
_entity_poly.entity_id
_entity_poly.type
_entity_poly.pdbx_seq_one_letter_code
_entity_poly.pdbx_strand_id
1 'polypeptide(L)'
;MKPTSIVSLIIAVLLVIVGLVTCFIAQNMAQDNGEFLFAEERNNDLVQTVDLSDSEISKIELIVENAEINIIGRSESSYIEFINFRENYYALSATNRVLSFDEIPDLLSMLKFWENGFSFKGMRYILNFKDEPDEDRAKVVNIYLSTDYDMKIFDLKADNCTINIQNMTSPADYNIITDNVVINTSVLRTTSAFSINTDKDSKPASSVTLNMKTALISNLNINAVNLELTAESFRCNGSASLKYETGTVDLKTLRQLDDMYLHITSVSGTIDLDGKYVQSPYISTNSENAANIFKIETQNGEVRMQSSASQESSSN
;
A
#
# COMPACT_ATOMS: atom_id res chain seq x y z
N MET A 1 -47.73 -23.34 12.69
CA MET A 1 -46.76 -23.70 13.79
C MET A 1 -47.61 -24.15 14.99
N LYS A 2 -47.20 -25.20 15.70
CA LYS A 2 -47.89 -25.62 16.92
C LYS A 2 -47.65 -24.57 18.01
N PRO A 3 -48.62 -24.24 18.85
CA PRO A 3 -48.49 -23.20 19.88
C PRO A 3 -47.28 -23.42 20.81
N THR A 4 -46.93 -24.66 21.05
CA THR A 4 -45.73 -25.05 21.84
C THR A 4 -44.42 -24.59 21.20
N SER A 5 -44.31 -24.57 19.85
CA SER A 5 -43.09 -24.11 19.15
C SER A 5 -42.93 -22.59 19.23
N ILE A 6 -44.02 -21.83 19.29
CA ILE A 6 -43.98 -20.36 19.44
C ILE A 6 -43.49 -20.00 20.86
N VAL A 7 -44.03 -20.70 21.87
CA VAL A 7 -43.61 -20.48 23.27
C VAL A 7 -42.14 -20.83 23.49
N SER A 8 -41.63 -21.94 22.91
CA SER A 8 -40.22 -22.30 22.98
C SER A 8 -39.31 -21.28 22.29
N LEU A 9 -39.77 -20.71 21.15
CA LEU A 9 -39.02 -19.67 20.46
C LEU A 9 -38.92 -18.38 21.28
N ILE A 10 -40.04 -17.97 21.91
CA ILE A 10 -40.07 -16.78 22.77
C ILE A 10 -39.15 -16.97 23.98
N ILE A 11 -39.17 -18.14 24.62
CA ILE A 11 -38.28 -18.45 25.76
C ILE A 11 -36.82 -18.42 25.31
N ALA A 12 -36.49 -19.00 24.16
CA ALA A 12 -35.11 -18.98 23.65
C ALA A 12 -34.61 -17.54 23.36
N VAL A 13 -35.46 -16.70 22.76
CA VAL A 13 -35.15 -15.29 22.52
C VAL A 13 -34.94 -14.52 23.84
N LEU A 14 -35.83 -14.74 24.82
CA LEU A 14 -35.68 -14.13 26.14
C LEU A 14 -34.39 -14.55 26.85
N LEU A 15 -34.03 -15.83 26.78
CA LEU A 15 -32.77 -16.32 27.38
C LEU A 15 -31.53 -15.69 26.71
N VAL A 16 -31.56 -15.51 25.39
CA VAL A 16 -30.48 -14.82 24.67
C VAL A 16 -30.37 -13.35 25.12
N ILE A 17 -31.51 -12.64 25.20
CA ILE A 17 -31.53 -11.23 25.65
C ILE A 17 -31.02 -11.12 27.10
N VAL A 18 -31.49 -11.98 28.00
CA VAL A 18 -31.06 -11.99 29.40
C VAL A 18 -29.55 -12.29 29.48
N GLY A 19 -29.06 -13.25 28.69
CA GLY A 19 -27.65 -13.57 28.60
C GLY A 19 -26.79 -12.38 28.15
N LEU A 20 -27.24 -11.68 27.09
CA LEU A 20 -26.55 -10.49 26.60
C LEU A 20 -26.55 -9.35 27.63
N VAL A 21 -27.68 -9.10 28.28
CA VAL A 21 -27.79 -8.06 29.34
C VAL A 21 -26.89 -8.41 30.53
N THR A 22 -26.83 -9.67 30.94
CA THR A 22 -25.97 -10.11 32.06
C THR A 22 -24.48 -9.96 31.71
N CYS A 23 -24.08 -10.32 30.48
CA CYS A 23 -22.72 -10.11 30.01
C CYS A 23 -22.36 -8.60 29.99
N PHE A 24 -23.29 -7.76 29.51
CA PHE A 24 -23.09 -6.32 29.48
C PHE A 24 -22.95 -5.69 30.88
N ILE A 25 -23.78 -6.13 31.84
CA ILE A 25 -23.69 -5.68 33.24
C ILE A 25 -22.40 -6.15 33.85
N ALA A 26 -22.02 -7.42 33.65
CA ALA A 26 -20.75 -7.97 34.16
C ALA A 26 -19.53 -7.22 33.61
N GLN A 27 -19.56 -6.86 32.35
CA GLN A 27 -18.49 -6.08 31.71
C GLN A 27 -18.39 -4.66 32.30
N ASN A 28 -19.53 -3.98 32.48
CA ASN A 28 -19.55 -2.64 33.10
C ASN A 28 -19.05 -2.69 34.56
N MET A 29 -19.46 -3.69 35.33
CA MET A 29 -18.99 -3.87 36.72
C MET A 29 -17.50 -4.18 36.78
N ALA A 30 -16.98 -4.99 35.86
CA ALA A 30 -15.54 -5.27 35.77
C ALA A 30 -14.76 -4.01 35.38
N GLN A 31 -15.31 -3.18 34.49
CA GLN A 31 -14.72 -1.92 34.08
C GLN A 31 -14.64 -0.90 35.24
N ASP A 32 -15.70 -0.80 36.06
CA ASP A 32 -15.73 0.09 37.23
C ASP A 32 -14.73 -0.35 38.32
N ASN A 33 -14.44 -1.64 38.41
CA ASN A 33 -13.46 -2.22 39.33
C ASN A 33 -12.02 -2.26 38.80
N GLY A 34 -11.78 -1.77 37.55
CA GLY A 34 -10.49 -1.89 36.87
C GLY A 34 -10.11 -3.30 36.43
N GLU A 35 -11.03 -4.26 36.58
CA GLU A 35 -10.87 -5.63 36.12
C GLU A 35 -11.58 -5.81 34.80
N PHE A 36 -10.84 -5.96 33.72
CA PHE A 36 -11.42 -6.23 32.41
C PHE A 36 -11.50 -7.73 32.17
N LEU A 37 -12.72 -8.26 32.10
CA LEU A 37 -12.93 -9.69 31.79
C LEU A 37 -12.37 -10.09 30.40
N PHE A 38 -12.16 -9.11 29.53
CA PHE A 38 -11.69 -9.30 28.15
C PHE A 38 -10.70 -8.22 27.69
N ALA A 39 -10.22 -7.37 28.59
CA ALA A 39 -9.27 -6.33 28.22
C ALA A 39 -7.87 -6.93 28.15
N GLU A 40 -7.26 -6.83 27.01
CA GLU A 40 -5.82 -6.86 26.89
C GLU A 40 -5.25 -5.55 27.46
N GLU A 41 -4.08 -5.66 28.07
CA GLU A 41 -3.39 -4.53 28.70
C GLU A 41 -3.30 -3.34 27.73
N ARG A 42 -3.87 -2.21 28.12
CA ARG A 42 -4.07 -1.01 27.30
C ARG A 42 -2.79 -0.21 27.03
N ASN A 43 -1.60 -0.64 27.43
CA ASN A 43 -0.53 0.35 27.60
C ASN A 43 0.82 0.08 26.95
N ASN A 44 0.96 -0.90 26.07
CA ASN A 44 2.21 -1.01 25.34
C ASN A 44 1.92 -0.87 23.85
N ASP A 45 2.76 -0.08 23.16
CA ASP A 45 2.83 -0.14 21.70
C ASP A 45 3.04 -1.61 21.34
N LEU A 46 2.02 -2.20 20.69
CA LEU A 46 2.07 -3.59 20.29
C LEU A 46 3.09 -3.68 19.14
N VAL A 47 4.32 -3.99 19.47
CA VAL A 47 5.36 -4.21 18.48
C VAL A 47 5.52 -5.71 18.31
N GLN A 48 5.16 -6.22 17.14
CA GLN A 48 5.45 -7.60 16.76
C GLN A 48 6.62 -7.59 15.76
N THR A 49 7.69 -8.29 16.08
CA THR A 49 8.86 -8.41 15.23
C THR A 49 8.93 -9.80 14.60
N VAL A 50 9.18 -9.86 13.31
CA VAL A 50 9.45 -11.08 12.56
C VAL A 50 10.88 -11.02 12.06
N ASP A 51 11.74 -11.89 12.58
CA ASP A 51 13.11 -12.02 12.11
C ASP A 51 13.15 -12.71 10.75
N LEU A 52 13.85 -12.12 9.80
CA LEU A 52 14.04 -12.65 8.47
C LEU A 52 15.44 -13.25 8.25
N SER A 53 16.36 -13.05 9.19
CA SER A 53 17.79 -13.37 9.01
C SER A 53 18.04 -14.84 8.70
N ASP A 54 17.30 -15.74 9.34
CA ASP A 54 17.38 -17.18 9.14
C ASP A 54 16.29 -17.73 8.20
N SER A 55 15.49 -16.84 7.62
CA SER A 55 14.38 -17.24 6.77
C SER A 55 14.75 -17.17 5.29
N GLU A 56 14.24 -18.10 4.50
CA GLU A 56 14.34 -18.03 3.05
C GLU A 56 13.21 -17.18 2.43
N ILE A 57 12.62 -16.25 3.18
CA ILE A 57 11.52 -15.39 2.69
C ILE A 57 12.05 -14.56 1.53
N SER A 58 11.41 -14.70 0.37
CA SER A 58 11.74 -13.94 -0.84
C SER A 58 10.59 -13.12 -1.38
N LYS A 59 9.41 -13.26 -0.76
CA LYS A 59 8.20 -12.50 -1.09
C LYS A 59 7.53 -12.01 0.17
N ILE A 60 7.12 -10.75 0.15
CA ILE A 60 6.30 -10.12 1.19
C ILE A 60 4.97 -9.72 0.58
N GLU A 61 3.88 -10.19 1.16
CA GLU A 61 2.49 -9.83 0.83
C GLU A 61 1.89 -9.06 2.00
N LEU A 62 1.52 -7.81 1.78
CA LEU A 62 0.85 -6.98 2.79
C LEU A 62 -0.51 -6.53 2.29
N ILE A 63 -1.54 -6.70 3.11
CA ILE A 63 -2.86 -6.09 2.92
C ILE A 63 -3.12 -5.24 4.15
N VAL A 64 -3.06 -3.92 3.98
CA VAL A 64 -3.17 -2.96 5.08
C VAL A 64 -3.94 -1.71 4.65
N GLU A 65 -4.62 -1.10 5.61
CA GLU A 65 -5.35 0.15 5.43
C GLU A 65 -4.94 1.19 6.47
N ASN A 66 -4.87 2.46 6.07
CA ASN A 66 -4.57 3.59 6.96
C ASN A 66 -3.25 3.38 7.74
N ALA A 67 -2.19 3.01 7.05
CA ALA A 67 -0.90 2.67 7.65
C ALA A 67 0.27 3.41 6.99
N GLU A 68 1.37 3.51 7.72
CA GLU A 68 2.67 3.88 7.19
C GLU A 68 3.50 2.61 6.96
N ILE A 69 4.04 2.45 5.76
CA ILE A 69 4.89 1.32 5.38
C ILE A 69 6.28 1.86 5.06
N ASN A 70 7.27 1.47 5.84
CA ASN A 70 8.66 1.86 5.65
C ASN A 70 9.47 0.67 5.15
N ILE A 71 10.03 0.76 3.95
CA ILE A 71 10.92 -0.24 3.36
C ILE A 71 12.32 0.33 3.35
N ILE A 72 13.20 -0.21 4.18
CA ILE A 72 14.51 0.34 4.48
C ILE A 72 15.58 -0.68 4.08
N GLY A 73 16.33 -0.36 3.03
CA GLY A 73 17.48 -1.15 2.61
C GLY A 73 18.77 -0.75 3.33
N ARG A 74 19.78 -1.60 3.24
CA ARG A 74 21.10 -1.43 3.87
C ARG A 74 21.04 -1.40 5.39
N SER A 75 20.10 -2.13 5.97
CA SER A 75 20.06 -2.40 7.41
C SER A 75 21.18 -3.36 7.80
N GLU A 76 21.55 -3.39 9.07
CA GLU A 76 22.49 -4.36 9.63
C GLU A 76 21.90 -5.77 9.69
N SER A 77 20.58 -5.87 9.92
CA SER A 77 19.82 -7.11 9.99
C SER A 77 18.52 -7.00 9.20
N SER A 78 17.94 -8.14 8.85
CA SER A 78 16.69 -8.21 8.10
C SER A 78 15.57 -8.68 9.01
N TYR A 79 14.57 -7.82 9.21
CA TYR A 79 13.40 -8.11 10.05
C TYR A 79 12.23 -7.19 9.68
N ILE A 80 11.05 -7.55 10.14
CA ILE A 80 9.84 -6.74 9.97
C ILE A 80 9.26 -6.43 11.35
N GLU A 81 8.84 -5.19 11.54
CA GLU A 81 8.10 -4.76 12.72
C GLU A 81 6.70 -4.32 12.31
N PHE A 82 5.71 -4.85 13.01
CA PHE A 82 4.33 -4.41 12.93
C PHE A 82 4.00 -3.65 14.21
N ILE A 83 3.70 -2.36 14.10
CA ILE A 83 3.47 -1.47 15.24
C ILE A 83 2.00 -1.03 15.24
N ASN A 84 1.35 -1.15 16.39
CA ASN A 84 -0.05 -0.79 16.61
C ASN A 84 -1.08 -1.61 15.82
N PHE A 85 -0.71 -2.83 15.39
CA PHE A 85 -1.65 -3.80 14.87
C PHE A 85 -2.15 -4.69 16.01
N ARG A 86 -3.45 -4.83 16.12
CA ARG A 86 -4.06 -5.66 17.18
C ARG A 86 -4.05 -7.13 16.77
N GLU A 87 -3.59 -8.02 17.65
CA GLU A 87 -3.36 -9.43 17.40
C GLU A 87 -4.57 -10.21 16.83
N ASN A 88 -5.80 -9.76 17.09
CA ASN A 88 -7.01 -10.42 16.61
C ASN A 88 -7.54 -9.87 15.29
N TYR A 89 -6.92 -8.84 14.72
CA TYR A 89 -7.38 -8.09 13.54
C TYR A 89 -6.48 -8.28 12.32
N TYR A 90 -5.53 -9.19 12.39
CA TYR A 90 -4.71 -9.56 11.26
C TYR A 90 -4.38 -11.05 11.27
N ALA A 91 -4.05 -11.57 10.10
CA ALA A 91 -3.48 -12.90 9.93
C ALA A 91 -2.03 -12.76 9.47
N LEU A 92 -1.09 -13.29 10.24
CA LEU A 92 0.32 -13.34 9.88
C LEU A 92 0.71 -14.79 9.63
N SER A 93 1.32 -15.06 8.49
CA SER A 93 1.87 -16.38 8.15
C SER A 93 3.18 -16.27 7.41
N ALA A 94 4.07 -17.23 7.64
CA ALA A 94 5.34 -17.37 6.91
C ALA A 94 5.43 -18.81 6.40
N THR A 95 5.12 -19.02 5.13
CA THR A 95 5.08 -20.33 4.49
C THR A 95 5.58 -20.26 3.05
N ASN A 96 6.26 -21.31 2.58
CA ASN A 96 6.71 -21.40 1.19
C ASN A 96 7.51 -20.19 0.69
N ARG A 97 8.38 -19.61 1.52
CA ARG A 97 9.19 -18.43 1.23
C ARG A 97 8.37 -17.13 1.06
N VAL A 98 7.12 -17.14 1.49
CA VAL A 98 6.22 -15.98 1.47
C VAL A 98 5.87 -15.60 2.90
N LEU A 99 6.07 -14.33 3.25
CA LEU A 99 5.50 -13.74 4.43
C LEU A 99 4.22 -13.01 3.99
N SER A 100 3.10 -13.40 4.55
CA SER A 100 1.80 -12.80 4.28
C SER A 100 1.25 -12.18 5.56
N PHE A 101 0.92 -10.91 5.48
CA PHE A 101 0.21 -10.16 6.50
C PHE A 101 -1.08 -9.59 5.90
N ASP A 102 -2.20 -9.99 6.46
CA ASP A 102 -3.54 -9.58 6.01
C ASP A 102 -4.28 -8.94 7.18
N GLU A 103 -4.44 -7.62 7.12
CA GLU A 103 -5.29 -6.89 8.04
C GLU A 103 -6.75 -7.20 7.72
N ILE A 104 -7.47 -7.79 8.66
CA ILE A 104 -8.86 -8.20 8.48
C ILE A 104 -9.76 -6.99 8.73
N PRO A 105 -10.44 -6.45 7.72
CA PRO A 105 -11.39 -5.35 7.91
C PRO A 105 -12.53 -5.77 8.83
N ASP A 106 -12.92 -4.89 9.73
CA ASP A 106 -13.93 -5.09 10.76
C ASP A 106 -15.21 -5.79 10.30
N LEU A 107 -15.73 -5.41 9.15
CA LEU A 107 -17.01 -5.91 8.63
C LEU A 107 -16.93 -7.33 8.06
N LEU A 108 -15.79 -7.69 7.45
CA LEU A 108 -15.57 -9.02 6.86
C LEU A 108 -15.32 -10.09 7.92
N SER A 109 -14.76 -9.72 9.05
CA SER A 109 -14.61 -10.65 10.18
C SER A 109 -15.97 -11.02 10.79
N MET A 110 -16.96 -10.12 10.77
CA MET A 110 -18.33 -10.43 11.16
C MET A 110 -19.01 -11.41 10.18
N LEU A 111 -18.73 -11.33 8.88
CA LEU A 111 -19.27 -12.25 7.88
C LEU A 111 -18.59 -13.62 7.94
N LYS A 112 -17.27 -13.67 8.14
CA LYS A 112 -16.53 -14.93 8.39
C LYS A 112 -16.97 -15.62 9.69
N PHE A 113 -17.42 -14.86 10.67
CA PHE A 113 -18.06 -15.39 11.87
C PHE A 113 -19.30 -16.25 11.54
N TRP A 114 -20.10 -15.83 10.58
CA TRP A 114 -21.31 -16.56 10.19
C TRP A 114 -21.01 -17.82 9.35
N GLU A 115 -19.94 -17.78 8.55
CA GLU A 115 -19.49 -18.94 7.75
C GLU A 115 -18.76 -20.01 8.56
N ASN A 116 -17.97 -19.63 9.58
CA ASN A 116 -17.13 -20.53 10.36
C ASN A 116 -17.75 -20.99 11.68
N GLY A 117 -19.00 -20.62 11.95
CA GLY A 117 -19.73 -20.97 13.17
C GLY A 117 -19.34 -20.14 14.39
N PHE A 118 -20.04 -20.41 15.50
CA PHE A 118 -19.86 -19.71 16.77
C PHE A 118 -18.45 -19.99 17.34
N SER A 119 -17.49 -19.13 17.04
CA SER A 119 -16.18 -19.17 17.70
C SER A 119 -16.16 -18.16 18.85
N PHE A 120 -15.47 -18.53 19.93
CA PHE A 120 -15.30 -17.64 21.09
C PHE A 120 -14.59 -16.34 20.71
N LYS A 121 -13.72 -16.37 19.68
CA LYS A 121 -13.06 -15.19 19.08
C LYS A 121 -14.05 -14.22 18.46
N GLY A 122 -15.04 -14.70 17.70
CA GLY A 122 -16.06 -13.84 17.09
C GLY A 122 -17.01 -13.18 18.10
N MET A 123 -17.29 -13.87 19.23
CA MET A 123 -18.12 -13.30 20.28
C MET A 123 -17.39 -12.21 21.08
N ARG A 124 -16.08 -12.35 21.28
CA ARG A 124 -15.21 -11.33 21.88
C ARG A 124 -15.22 -10.04 21.07
N TYR A 125 -15.26 -10.17 19.75
CA TYR A 125 -15.34 -9.06 18.80
C TYR A 125 -16.65 -8.24 18.94
N ILE A 126 -17.79 -8.91 19.06
CA ILE A 126 -19.09 -8.26 19.22
C ILE A 126 -19.22 -7.55 20.58
N LEU A 127 -18.58 -8.06 21.61
CA LEU A 127 -18.65 -7.52 22.98
C LEU A 127 -17.70 -6.33 23.19
N ASN A 128 -16.66 -6.19 22.38
CA ASN A 128 -15.70 -5.09 22.48
C ASN A 128 -16.10 -3.84 21.64
N PHE A 129 -17.35 -3.68 21.32
CA PHE A 129 -17.90 -2.58 20.51
C PHE A 129 -17.62 -1.15 21.08
N LYS A 130 -17.11 -1.03 22.29
CA LYS A 130 -16.78 0.26 22.93
C LYS A 130 -15.30 0.64 22.88
N ASP A 131 -14.43 -0.28 22.56
CA ASP A 131 -13.04 0.02 22.33
C ASP A 131 -12.83 0.24 20.84
N GLU A 132 -13.34 1.37 20.33
CA GLU A 132 -12.75 1.96 19.14
C GLU A 132 -11.26 2.02 19.38
N PRO A 133 -10.43 1.55 18.43
CA PRO A 133 -9.00 1.78 18.51
C PRO A 133 -8.83 3.27 18.78
N ASP A 134 -7.91 3.64 19.66
CA ASP A 134 -7.40 5.00 19.67
C ASP A 134 -7.07 5.29 18.22
N GLU A 135 -8.00 5.95 17.50
CA GLU A 135 -7.85 6.30 16.09
C GLU A 135 -6.62 7.17 15.87
N ASP A 136 -6.06 7.71 16.95
CA ASP A 136 -4.88 8.54 16.97
C ASP A 136 -3.55 7.75 16.89
N ARG A 137 -3.55 6.43 16.98
CA ARG A 137 -2.30 5.65 16.89
C ARG A 137 -2.07 5.17 15.46
N ALA A 138 -1.11 5.82 14.81
CA ALA A 138 -0.67 5.42 13.48
C ALA A 138 -0.19 3.95 13.47
N LYS A 139 -0.76 3.16 12.58
CA LYS A 139 -0.26 1.81 12.27
C LYS A 139 1.00 1.95 11.44
N VAL A 140 2.05 1.23 11.80
CA VAL A 140 3.32 1.28 11.06
C VAL A 140 3.83 -0.12 10.78
N VAL A 141 4.27 -0.35 9.55
CA VAL A 141 5.00 -1.54 9.14
C VAL A 141 6.41 -1.11 8.74
N ASN A 142 7.42 -1.53 9.49
CA ASN A 142 8.82 -1.31 9.14
C ASN A 142 9.44 -2.59 8.60
N ILE A 143 9.94 -2.54 7.37
CA ILE A 143 10.63 -3.65 6.71
C ILE A 143 12.10 -3.25 6.57
N TYR A 144 12.96 -3.88 7.34
CA TYR A 144 14.40 -3.69 7.30
C TYR A 144 15.05 -4.83 6.54
N LEU A 145 15.85 -4.49 5.54
CA LEU A 145 16.54 -5.48 4.72
C LEU A 145 18.04 -5.18 4.68
N SER A 146 18.83 -6.18 4.97
CA SER A 146 20.29 -6.09 4.80
C SER A 146 20.66 -6.04 3.31
N THR A 147 21.86 -5.59 3.02
CA THR A 147 22.34 -5.44 1.64
C THR A 147 22.33 -6.77 0.87
N ASP A 148 22.56 -7.87 1.57
CA ASP A 148 22.69 -9.21 0.98
C ASP A 148 21.37 -9.99 0.99
N TYR A 149 20.28 -9.39 1.48
CA TYR A 149 18.99 -10.08 1.54
C TYR A 149 18.38 -10.20 0.14
N ASP A 150 18.08 -11.43 -0.27
CA ASP A 150 17.57 -11.76 -1.62
C ASP A 150 16.04 -11.64 -1.72
N MET A 151 15.53 -10.43 -1.48
CA MET A 151 14.11 -10.13 -1.70
C MET A 151 13.79 -10.07 -3.18
N LYS A 152 12.73 -10.75 -3.61
CA LYS A 152 12.29 -10.82 -5.01
C LYS A 152 11.03 -10.03 -5.29
N ILE A 153 10.06 -10.04 -4.38
CA ILE A 153 8.72 -9.50 -4.63
C ILE A 153 8.18 -8.80 -3.40
N PHE A 154 7.68 -7.59 -3.60
CA PHE A 154 6.79 -6.89 -2.69
C PHE A 154 5.41 -6.77 -3.34
N ASP A 155 4.42 -7.49 -2.83
CA ASP A 155 3.02 -7.38 -3.21
C ASP A 155 2.28 -6.62 -2.11
N LEU A 156 1.94 -5.36 -2.36
CA LEU A 156 1.35 -4.46 -1.38
C LEU A 156 -0.06 -4.08 -1.84
N LYS A 157 -1.08 -4.46 -1.09
CA LYS A 157 -2.41 -3.89 -1.19
C LYS A 157 -2.55 -2.90 -0.04
N ALA A 158 -2.44 -1.60 -0.35
CA ALA A 158 -2.23 -0.54 0.63
C ALA A 158 -3.18 0.62 0.36
N ASP A 159 -4.30 0.67 1.07
CA ASP A 159 -5.30 1.71 0.90
C ASP A 159 -5.15 2.81 1.96
N ASN A 160 -5.21 4.08 1.52
CA ASN A 160 -4.98 5.26 2.36
C ASN A 160 -3.64 5.20 3.13
N CYS A 161 -2.60 4.70 2.48
CA CYS A 161 -1.30 4.45 3.09
C CYS A 161 -0.24 5.46 2.63
N THR A 162 0.79 5.61 3.46
CA THR A 162 2.05 6.24 3.07
C THR A 162 3.12 5.16 2.97
N ILE A 163 3.78 5.04 1.82
CA ILE A 163 4.87 4.07 1.60
C ILE A 163 6.18 4.84 1.44
N ASN A 164 7.11 4.63 2.33
CA ASN A 164 8.44 5.23 2.28
C ASN A 164 9.49 4.16 1.91
N ILE A 165 10.17 4.35 0.78
CA ILE A 165 11.21 3.42 0.32
C ILE A 165 12.56 4.12 0.42
N GLN A 166 13.45 3.60 1.24
CA GLN A 166 14.74 4.23 1.54
C GLN A 166 15.90 3.27 1.29
N ASN A 167 16.92 3.78 0.57
CA ASN A 167 18.18 3.07 0.33
C ASN A 167 18.04 1.66 -0.24
N MET A 168 16.97 1.40 -0.97
CA MET A 168 16.72 0.10 -1.58
C MET A 168 17.57 -0.09 -2.84
N THR A 169 18.35 -1.15 -2.82
CA THR A 169 19.10 -1.65 -3.98
C THR A 169 18.88 -3.15 -4.05
N SER A 170 17.86 -3.55 -4.76
CA SER A 170 17.41 -4.96 -4.83
C SER A 170 16.81 -5.24 -6.20
N PRO A 171 16.95 -6.45 -6.74
CA PRO A 171 16.27 -6.87 -7.96
C PRO A 171 14.76 -7.15 -7.75
N ALA A 172 14.17 -6.66 -6.67
CA ALA A 172 12.78 -6.95 -6.34
C ALA A 172 11.78 -6.25 -7.26
N ASP A 173 10.70 -6.97 -7.59
CA ASP A 173 9.49 -6.40 -8.16
C ASP A 173 8.65 -5.74 -7.05
N TYR A 174 8.12 -4.56 -7.34
CA TYR A 174 7.17 -3.87 -6.48
C TYR A 174 5.82 -3.82 -7.18
N ASN A 175 4.84 -4.52 -6.64
CA ASN A 175 3.47 -4.54 -7.11
C ASN A 175 2.57 -3.89 -6.07
N ILE A 176 2.08 -2.69 -6.36
CA ILE A 176 1.27 -1.91 -5.42
C ILE A 176 -0.14 -1.78 -6.01
N ILE A 177 -1.13 -2.25 -5.27
CA ILE A 177 -2.55 -2.10 -5.57
C ILE A 177 -3.14 -1.19 -4.49
N THR A 178 -3.83 -0.13 -4.90
CA THR A 178 -4.28 0.90 -3.96
C THR A 178 -5.46 1.70 -4.51
N ASP A 179 -6.25 2.27 -3.61
CA ASP A 179 -7.18 3.36 -3.96
C ASP A 179 -6.53 4.72 -3.75
N ASN A 180 -5.87 4.93 -2.58
CA ASN A 180 -5.17 6.18 -2.28
C ASN A 180 -3.83 5.88 -1.64
N VAL A 181 -2.76 6.40 -2.22
CA VAL A 181 -1.41 6.17 -1.67
C VAL A 181 -0.49 7.38 -1.90
N VAL A 182 0.36 7.64 -0.93
CA VAL A 182 1.53 8.51 -1.07
C VAL A 182 2.78 7.65 -0.99
N ILE A 183 3.59 7.65 -2.04
CA ILE A 183 4.84 6.88 -2.11
C ILE A 183 6.01 7.85 -2.20
N ASN A 184 6.91 7.76 -1.23
CA ASN A 184 8.13 8.56 -1.18
C ASN A 184 9.35 7.65 -1.34
N THR A 185 10.22 7.94 -2.29
CA THR A 185 11.47 7.20 -2.42
C THR A 185 12.68 8.13 -2.28
N SER A 186 13.63 7.77 -1.42
CA SER A 186 14.90 8.52 -1.33
C SER A 186 15.92 8.00 -2.35
N VAL A 187 16.27 6.72 -2.26
CA VAL A 187 17.09 6.00 -3.24
C VAL A 187 16.43 4.67 -3.52
N LEU A 188 15.99 4.49 -4.75
CA LEU A 188 15.41 3.24 -5.25
C LEU A 188 16.19 2.79 -6.48
N ARG A 189 16.80 1.61 -6.40
CA ARG A 189 17.49 0.97 -7.52
C ARG A 189 16.98 -0.45 -7.67
N THR A 190 16.22 -0.71 -8.71
CA THR A 190 15.74 -2.06 -9.03
C THR A 190 16.00 -2.41 -10.48
N THR A 191 16.43 -3.63 -10.72
CA THR A 191 16.55 -4.21 -12.07
C THR A 191 15.27 -4.89 -12.52
N SER A 192 14.23 -4.82 -11.73
CA SER A 192 12.90 -5.40 -11.98
C SER A 192 11.84 -4.32 -12.19
N ALA A 193 10.57 -4.66 -12.04
CA ALA A 193 9.46 -3.75 -12.27
C ALA A 193 9.03 -3.00 -10.98
N PHE A 194 8.60 -1.77 -11.18
CA PHE A 194 7.88 -0.98 -10.19
C PHE A 194 6.49 -0.68 -10.76
N SER A 195 5.46 -1.31 -10.20
CA SER A 195 4.11 -1.30 -10.73
C SER A 195 3.13 -0.77 -9.69
N ILE A 196 2.31 0.21 -10.07
CA ILE A 196 1.23 0.77 -9.27
C ILE A 196 -0.06 0.68 -10.06
N ASN A 197 -1.09 0.08 -9.46
CA ASN A 197 -2.41 0.00 -10.06
C ASN A 197 -3.45 0.44 -9.03
N THR A 198 -4.36 1.33 -9.43
CA THR A 198 -5.59 1.53 -8.66
C THR A 198 -6.48 0.32 -8.84
N ASP A 199 -7.21 -0.06 -7.80
CA ASP A 199 -8.15 -1.18 -7.87
C ASP A 199 -9.17 -0.93 -8.98
N LYS A 200 -9.58 -1.98 -9.71
CA LYS A 200 -10.51 -1.88 -10.85
C LYS A 200 -11.89 -1.37 -10.44
N ASP A 201 -12.24 -1.54 -9.19
CA ASP A 201 -13.48 -1.07 -8.58
C ASP A 201 -13.29 0.30 -7.90
N SER A 202 -12.13 0.94 -8.12
CA SER A 202 -11.75 2.19 -7.47
C SER A 202 -12.74 3.31 -7.80
N LYS A 203 -13.02 4.07 -6.77
CA LYS A 203 -13.91 5.23 -6.85
C LYS A 203 -13.26 6.31 -7.74
N PRO A 204 -14.04 7.20 -8.38
CA PRO A 204 -13.50 8.31 -9.19
C PRO A 204 -12.52 9.22 -8.45
N ALA A 205 -12.38 9.10 -7.15
CA ALA A 205 -11.50 9.89 -6.28
C ALA A 205 -10.16 9.22 -5.97
N SER A 206 -9.87 8.05 -6.55
CA SER A 206 -8.60 7.35 -6.29
C SER A 206 -7.40 8.16 -6.74
N SER A 207 -6.39 8.28 -5.88
CA SER A 207 -5.20 9.08 -6.16
C SER A 207 -3.90 8.39 -5.79
N VAL A 208 -2.91 8.55 -6.66
CA VAL A 208 -1.53 8.10 -6.45
C VAL A 208 -0.62 9.30 -6.47
N THR A 209 0.06 9.55 -5.36
CA THR A 209 1.16 10.53 -5.30
C THR A 209 2.48 9.78 -5.19
N LEU A 210 3.38 10.00 -6.14
CA LEU A 210 4.68 9.33 -6.21
C LEU A 210 5.81 10.35 -6.27
N ASN A 211 6.58 10.46 -5.19
CA ASN A 211 7.72 11.35 -5.05
C ASN A 211 9.02 10.55 -5.08
N MET A 212 9.82 10.72 -6.12
CA MET A 212 11.09 10.02 -6.29
C MET A 212 12.27 11.00 -6.23
N LYS A 213 13.15 10.87 -5.24
CA LYS A 213 14.37 11.68 -5.21
C LYS A 213 15.41 11.11 -6.17
N THR A 214 15.76 9.84 -6.04
CA THR A 214 16.65 9.13 -6.96
C THR A 214 16.07 7.77 -7.28
N ALA A 215 15.73 7.55 -8.55
CA ALA A 215 15.15 6.29 -9.00
C ALA A 215 15.86 5.76 -10.26
N LEU A 216 16.40 4.54 -10.14
CA LEU A 216 16.98 3.76 -11.23
C LEU A 216 16.14 2.48 -11.34
N ILE A 217 15.26 2.42 -12.31
CA ILE A 217 14.23 1.37 -12.43
C ILE A 217 14.34 0.74 -13.82
N SER A 218 14.17 -0.59 -13.93
CA SER A 218 14.11 -1.19 -15.26
C SER A 218 12.76 -0.97 -15.93
N ASN A 219 11.67 -1.22 -15.24
CA ASN A 219 10.34 -1.01 -15.80
C ASN A 219 9.47 -0.26 -14.79
N LEU A 220 8.79 0.79 -15.24
CA LEU A 220 7.82 1.56 -14.48
C LEU A 220 6.44 1.41 -15.10
N ASN A 221 5.49 0.86 -14.36
CA ASN A 221 4.11 0.71 -14.82
C ASN A 221 3.16 1.38 -13.82
N ILE A 222 2.43 2.40 -14.27
CA ILE A 222 1.44 3.08 -13.43
C ILE A 222 0.12 3.14 -14.18
N ASN A 223 -0.93 2.66 -13.53
CA ASN A 223 -2.30 2.82 -13.98
C ASN A 223 -3.13 3.41 -12.84
N ALA A 224 -3.53 4.67 -12.96
CA ALA A 224 -4.18 5.43 -11.90
C ALA A 224 -5.33 6.28 -12.44
N VAL A 225 -6.25 6.69 -11.59
CA VAL A 225 -7.27 7.70 -11.93
C VAL A 225 -6.63 9.08 -11.83
N ASN A 226 -6.13 9.45 -10.66
CA ASN A 226 -5.39 10.70 -10.46
C ASN A 226 -3.93 10.37 -10.15
N LEU A 227 -2.99 10.98 -10.85
CA LEU A 227 -1.55 10.75 -10.69
C LEU A 227 -0.80 12.05 -10.47
N GLU A 228 -0.12 12.16 -9.34
CA GLU A 228 0.90 13.17 -9.10
C GLU A 228 2.27 12.47 -9.01
N LEU A 229 3.05 12.57 -10.07
CA LEU A 229 4.38 11.95 -10.15
C LEU A 229 5.46 13.01 -10.25
N THR A 230 6.35 13.06 -9.27
CA THR A 230 7.53 13.93 -9.29
C THR A 230 8.79 13.08 -9.15
N ALA A 231 9.77 13.28 -10.03
CA ALA A 231 11.07 12.63 -9.92
C ALA A 231 12.22 13.62 -10.18
N GLU A 232 13.10 13.77 -9.18
CA GLU A 232 14.26 14.70 -9.26
C GLU A 232 15.44 14.13 -10.05
N SER A 233 15.60 12.81 -10.01
CA SER A 233 16.75 12.10 -10.63
C SER A 233 16.27 10.73 -11.08
N PHE A 234 15.73 10.67 -12.29
CA PHE A 234 15.03 9.48 -12.80
C PHE A 234 15.77 8.84 -13.97
N ARG A 235 15.89 7.52 -13.93
CA ARG A 235 16.36 6.73 -15.05
C ARG A 235 15.56 5.43 -15.14
N CYS A 236 14.93 5.22 -16.28
CA CYS A 236 14.34 3.94 -16.67
C CYS A 236 15.25 3.27 -17.71
N ASN A 237 15.66 2.03 -17.46
CA ASN A 237 16.55 1.30 -18.36
C ASN A 237 15.83 0.42 -19.37
N GLY A 238 14.52 0.25 -19.23
CA GLY A 238 13.65 -0.49 -20.13
C GLY A 238 12.46 0.36 -20.53
N SER A 239 11.26 0.07 -20.01
CA SER A 239 10.03 0.75 -20.39
C SER A 239 9.34 1.46 -19.21
N ALA A 240 8.85 2.66 -19.46
CA ALA A 240 7.91 3.34 -18.60
C ALA A 240 6.55 3.44 -19.31
N SER A 241 5.51 2.94 -18.65
CA SER A 241 4.12 2.99 -19.12
C SER A 241 3.26 3.65 -18.05
N LEU A 242 2.80 4.87 -18.32
CA LEU A 242 1.97 5.65 -17.42
C LEU A 242 0.61 5.88 -18.08
N LYS A 243 -0.43 5.45 -17.40
CA LYS A 243 -1.81 5.67 -17.84
C LYS A 243 -2.61 6.27 -16.69
N TYR A 244 -3.16 7.46 -16.92
CA TYR A 244 -3.95 8.16 -15.90
C TYR A 244 -4.99 9.08 -16.54
N GLU A 245 -6.03 9.43 -15.79
CA GLU A 245 -7.07 10.32 -16.30
C GLU A 245 -6.71 11.78 -16.05
N THR A 246 -6.32 12.14 -14.82
CA THR A 246 -5.97 13.52 -14.42
C THR A 246 -4.71 13.55 -13.59
N GLY A 247 -4.05 14.71 -13.51
CA GLY A 247 -2.90 14.93 -12.64
C GLY A 247 -1.66 15.42 -13.38
N THR A 248 -0.49 15.28 -12.77
CA THR A 248 0.76 15.83 -13.25
C THR A 248 1.89 14.81 -13.22
N VAL A 249 2.67 14.75 -14.27
CA VAL A 249 3.91 13.99 -14.36
C VAL A 249 5.06 14.96 -14.60
N ASP A 250 5.96 15.10 -13.62
CA ASP A 250 7.16 15.93 -13.68
C ASP A 250 8.42 15.07 -13.47
N LEU A 251 9.13 14.79 -14.56
CA LEU A 251 10.29 13.89 -14.56
C LEU A 251 11.56 14.64 -14.97
N LYS A 252 12.55 14.69 -14.08
CA LYS A 252 13.92 15.07 -14.42
C LYS A 252 14.73 13.81 -14.72
N THR A 253 14.97 13.57 -16.01
CA THR A 253 15.63 12.36 -16.47
C THR A 253 17.15 12.50 -16.49
N LEU A 254 17.86 11.43 -16.13
CA LEU A 254 19.32 11.35 -16.22
C LEU A 254 19.82 11.07 -17.65
N ARG A 255 18.92 10.93 -18.60
CA ARG A 255 19.21 10.76 -20.03
C ARG A 255 18.67 11.93 -20.84
N GLN A 256 19.26 12.15 -22.02
CA GLN A 256 18.72 13.08 -22.99
C GLN A 256 17.37 12.56 -23.51
N LEU A 257 16.38 13.45 -23.68
CA LEU A 257 15.08 13.07 -24.23
C LEU A 257 15.22 12.56 -25.67
N ASP A 258 16.20 13.08 -26.42
CA ASP A 258 16.48 12.67 -27.79
C ASP A 258 16.99 11.22 -27.91
N ASP A 259 17.49 10.62 -26.83
CA ASP A 259 17.94 9.22 -26.78
C ASP A 259 16.82 8.24 -26.47
N MET A 260 15.60 8.71 -26.21
CA MET A 260 14.47 7.91 -25.77
C MET A 260 13.38 7.85 -26.82
N TYR A 261 12.65 6.74 -26.90
CA TYR A 261 11.38 6.71 -27.59
C TYR A 261 10.29 7.26 -26.67
N LEU A 262 9.71 8.38 -27.06
CA LEU A 262 8.62 9.03 -26.34
C LEU A 262 7.33 8.92 -27.17
N HIS A 263 6.30 8.37 -26.57
CA HIS A 263 4.94 8.40 -27.09
C HIS A 263 4.01 8.95 -26.01
N ILE A 264 3.66 10.22 -26.14
CA ILE A 264 2.88 10.94 -25.13
C ILE A 264 1.57 11.40 -25.74
N THR A 265 0.46 11.00 -25.16
CA THR A 265 -0.89 11.38 -25.57
C THR A 265 -1.61 12.04 -24.39
N SER A 266 -2.03 13.29 -24.57
CA SER A 266 -2.91 14.00 -23.65
C SER A 266 -4.07 14.58 -24.45
N VAL A 267 -5.30 14.33 -24.02
CA VAL A 267 -6.50 14.80 -24.74
C VAL A 267 -6.69 16.30 -24.54
N SER A 268 -6.52 16.82 -23.32
CA SER A 268 -6.73 18.24 -23.02
C SER A 268 -5.68 18.84 -22.07
N GLY A 269 -4.57 18.15 -21.82
CA GLY A 269 -3.46 18.67 -21.01
C GLY A 269 -2.33 19.24 -21.83
N THR A 270 -1.25 19.62 -21.14
CA THR A 270 -0.05 20.18 -21.75
C THR A 270 1.10 19.18 -21.74
N ILE A 271 1.96 19.23 -22.75
CA ILE A 271 3.20 18.45 -22.84
C ILE A 271 4.37 19.43 -22.97
N ASP A 272 5.25 19.45 -21.99
CA ASP A 272 6.47 20.27 -21.93
C ASP A 272 7.70 19.37 -21.94
N LEU A 273 8.52 19.45 -22.96
CA LEU A 273 9.75 18.69 -23.12
C LEU A 273 10.95 19.65 -23.18
N ASP A 274 11.79 19.64 -22.15
CA ASP A 274 12.94 20.56 -22.03
C ASP A 274 12.56 22.04 -22.19
N GLY A 275 11.43 22.47 -21.60
CA GLY A 275 10.91 23.83 -21.68
C GLY A 275 10.22 24.18 -23.00
N LYS A 276 9.93 23.19 -23.84
CA LYS A 276 9.22 23.38 -25.11
C LYS A 276 7.86 22.69 -25.07
N TYR A 277 6.81 23.47 -25.27
CA TYR A 277 5.46 22.92 -25.45
C TYR A 277 5.32 22.23 -26.80
N VAL A 278 4.86 20.98 -26.77
CA VAL A 278 4.62 20.17 -27.95
C VAL A 278 3.15 19.78 -28.05
N GLN A 279 2.70 19.47 -29.30
CA GLN A 279 1.32 19.04 -29.52
C GLN A 279 1.12 17.56 -29.23
N SER A 280 -0.05 17.22 -28.73
CA SER A 280 -0.51 15.84 -28.55
C SER A 280 -1.18 15.32 -29.85
N PRO A 281 -0.96 14.04 -30.23
CA PRO A 281 0.04 13.13 -29.68
C PRO A 281 1.47 13.53 -30.07
N TYR A 282 2.40 13.40 -29.17
CA TYR A 282 3.82 13.58 -29.46
C TYR A 282 4.50 12.20 -29.59
N ILE A 283 5.17 12.00 -30.71
CA ILE A 283 5.96 10.78 -30.95
C ILE A 283 7.36 11.27 -31.37
N SER A 284 8.37 10.83 -30.59
CA SER A 284 9.76 11.15 -30.91
C SER A 284 10.20 10.47 -32.20
N THR A 285 11.28 10.97 -32.79
CA THR A 285 11.85 10.42 -34.04
C THR A 285 12.55 9.08 -33.84
N ASN A 286 12.79 8.67 -32.60
CA ASN A 286 13.42 7.40 -32.28
C ASN A 286 12.49 6.22 -32.56
N SER A 287 13.09 5.06 -32.81
CA SER A 287 12.38 3.82 -33.05
C SER A 287 11.74 3.27 -31.77
N GLU A 288 10.56 2.62 -31.91
CA GLU A 288 9.96 1.81 -30.83
C GLU A 288 10.88 0.68 -30.31
N ASN A 289 11.95 0.35 -31.02
CA ASN A 289 12.98 -0.60 -30.61
C ASN A 289 14.10 0.06 -29.78
N ALA A 290 13.94 1.34 -29.40
CA ALA A 290 14.89 2.00 -28.49
C ALA A 290 14.96 1.25 -27.16
N ALA A 291 16.14 1.25 -26.55
CA ALA A 291 16.36 0.60 -25.25
C ALA A 291 15.56 1.24 -24.11
N ASN A 292 15.04 2.45 -24.32
CA ASN A 292 14.26 3.21 -23.33
C ASN A 292 12.99 3.71 -24.00
N ILE A 293 11.87 3.21 -23.54
CA ILE A 293 10.55 3.48 -24.09
C ILE A 293 9.70 4.15 -23.02
N PHE A 294 9.16 5.33 -23.32
CA PHE A 294 8.20 6.03 -22.49
C PHE A 294 6.87 6.16 -23.23
N LYS A 295 5.85 5.52 -22.70
CA LYS A 295 4.47 5.64 -23.15
C LYS A 295 3.64 6.29 -22.04
N ILE A 296 3.09 7.47 -22.31
CA ILE A 296 2.27 8.23 -21.37
C ILE A 296 0.94 8.51 -22.02
N GLU A 297 -0.14 8.07 -21.41
CA GLU A 297 -1.52 8.28 -21.84
C GLU A 297 -2.31 8.97 -20.74
N THR A 298 -2.85 10.15 -21.02
CA THR A 298 -3.71 10.87 -20.08
C THR A 298 -4.87 11.55 -20.79
N GLN A 299 -5.95 11.80 -20.05
CA GLN A 299 -7.08 12.57 -20.57
C GLN A 299 -6.89 14.07 -20.31
N ASN A 300 -6.67 14.47 -19.05
CA ASN A 300 -6.58 15.86 -18.62
C ASN A 300 -5.31 16.11 -17.78
N GLY A 301 -4.21 15.46 -18.12
CA GLY A 301 -2.98 15.53 -17.33
C GLY A 301 -1.92 16.41 -17.97
N GLU A 302 -1.06 16.98 -17.14
CA GLU A 302 0.14 17.67 -17.56
C GLU A 302 1.33 16.71 -17.56
N VAL A 303 2.17 16.79 -18.59
CA VAL A 303 3.40 16.03 -18.69
C VAL A 303 4.55 16.98 -18.88
N ARG A 304 5.48 16.99 -17.93
CA ARG A 304 6.74 17.71 -18.01
C ARG A 304 7.90 16.74 -17.91
N MET A 305 8.77 16.76 -18.90
CA MET A 305 10.00 15.97 -18.89
C MET A 305 11.19 16.87 -19.18
N GLN A 306 12.22 16.78 -18.35
CA GLN A 306 13.44 17.58 -18.48
C GLN A 306 14.65 16.66 -18.45
N SER A 307 15.59 16.86 -19.36
CA SER A 307 16.88 16.19 -19.33
C SER A 307 17.86 16.91 -18.38
N SER A 308 18.67 16.15 -17.63
CA SER A 308 19.64 16.72 -16.69
C SER A 308 20.68 17.64 -17.35
N ALA A 309 20.97 17.43 -18.62
CA ALA A 309 21.93 18.27 -19.36
C ALA A 309 21.37 19.63 -19.78
N SER A 310 20.05 19.84 -19.77
CA SER A 310 19.44 21.14 -20.09
C SER A 310 19.60 22.17 -18.96
N GLN A 311 19.94 21.75 -17.74
CA GLN A 311 20.13 22.67 -16.61
C GLN A 311 21.49 23.39 -16.60
N GLU A 312 22.54 22.81 -17.17
CA GLU A 312 23.88 23.46 -17.23
C GLU A 312 23.93 24.63 -18.22
N SER A 313 23.02 24.69 -19.21
CA SER A 313 22.99 25.78 -20.20
C SER A 313 22.21 27.03 -19.78
N SER A 314 21.43 26.97 -18.70
CA SER A 314 20.62 28.11 -18.23
C SER A 314 21.26 28.91 -17.08
N SER A 315 22.45 28.51 -16.61
CA SER A 315 23.18 29.15 -15.50
C SER A 315 24.44 29.94 -15.92
N ASN A 316 24.59 30.24 -17.21
CA ASN A 316 25.66 31.12 -17.72
C ASN A 316 25.12 32.47 -18.18
#